data_39440391b93c8c363e38aecddd3988c2
#
_entry.id   39440391b93c8c363e38aecddd3988c2
#
_cell.length_a   1.000
_cell.length_b   1.000
_cell.length_c   1.000
_cell.angle_alpha   90.00
_cell.angle_beta   90.00
_cell.angle_gamma   90.00
#
_symmetry.space_group_name_H-M   'P 1'
#
loop_
_entity.id
_entity.type
_entity.pdbx_description
1 polymer ?
#
loop_
_entity_poly.entity_id
_entity_poly.type
_entity_poly.pdbx_seq_one_letter_code
_entity_poly.pdbx_strand_id
1 'polypeptide(L)'
;VDGLVGSEMCIRDSFPTGMKWDFCSKAKGDKKYVICNADEGDSGAFSDRYLLEDQPLKVIFGMVICGYVIGSDEGVLYIRGEYPKSIEALNGSINELKKLGLLGENILGTDFSFDLGICIGQGAYICGEETALIASIEGRRAEVDVRPPFPVTEGLYKKPTVVNNVETLAAATGILINGSEKFSSIGNKKSAGTKLVCLDSFFNNPGVYEIDMGTPMKKIFNEIGGGYKEPLKAFQIGGPLGGVVPLSEIENLNLDFQEFTAKGFMLGHASVVSIPKDFSMAEYIHHLFEFSAEESCGKCFPGRLGSYRGKEMFDQAKKKTAKIPLKLLEELLVTMKKGCLCALCGAIPTPIQNILKYFGDEMKNDMVKDN
;
A
#
# COMPACT_ATOMS: atom_id res chain seq x y z
N VAL A 1 -10.64 17.85 11.90
CA VAL A 1 -9.99 17.85 10.57
C VAL A 1 -8.64 18.53 10.66
N ASP A 2 -8.52 19.67 11.34
CA ASP A 2 -7.26 20.42 11.44
C ASP A 2 -6.10 19.62 12.05
N GLY A 3 -6.37 18.74 13.00
CA GLY A 3 -5.38 17.84 13.58
C GLY A 3 -4.89 16.73 12.65
N LEU A 4 -5.65 16.41 11.59
CA LEU A 4 -5.29 15.39 10.58
C LEU A 4 -4.67 16.01 9.32
N VAL A 5 -4.77 17.32 9.14
CA VAL A 5 -4.23 18.04 7.95
C VAL A 5 -2.70 18.01 7.91
N GLY A 6 -2.04 17.91 9.06
CA GLY A 6 -0.58 17.78 9.16
C GLY A 6 -0.05 16.35 9.11
N SER A 7 -0.93 15.35 9.22
CA SER A 7 -0.54 13.95 9.13
C SER A 7 -0.58 13.50 7.67
N GLU A 8 0.57 13.36 7.02
CA GLU A 8 0.70 12.71 5.71
C GLU A 8 0.46 11.19 5.83
N MET A 9 -0.66 10.82 6.49
CA MET A 9 -1.01 9.44 6.75
C MET A 9 -1.78 8.80 5.59
N CYS A 10 -1.39 9.08 4.38
CA CYS A 10 -1.75 8.24 3.26
C CYS A 10 -0.56 7.41 2.83
N ILE A 11 -0.42 6.32 3.48
CA ILE A 11 0.69 5.40 3.36
C ILE A 11 0.79 4.82 1.96
N ARG A 12 -0.30 4.68 1.25
CA ARG A 12 -0.36 4.08 -0.09
C ARG A 12 -0.48 5.10 -1.23
N ASP A 13 -1.19 6.20 -1.01
CA ASP A 13 -1.55 7.13 -2.08
C ASP A 13 -0.75 8.45 -2.05
N SER A 14 0.17 8.62 -1.11
CA SER A 14 0.96 9.86 -0.90
C SER A 14 0.10 11.13 -0.78
N PHE A 15 -1.19 10.98 -0.33
CA PHE A 15 -2.13 12.07 -0.23
C PHE A 15 -2.60 12.25 1.23
N PRO A 16 -2.52 13.47 1.81
CA PRO A 16 -2.86 13.70 3.22
C PRO A 16 -4.31 13.32 3.55
N THR A 17 -4.50 12.44 4.54
CA THR A 17 -5.81 11.92 4.95
C THR A 17 -6.79 13.01 5.32
N GLY A 18 -6.36 14.02 6.08
CA GLY A 18 -7.21 15.15 6.46
C GLY A 18 -7.72 15.95 5.26
N MET A 19 -6.88 16.15 4.24
CA MET A 19 -7.32 16.79 2.99
C MET A 19 -8.32 15.92 2.21
N LYS A 20 -8.10 14.60 2.16
CA LYS A 20 -9.03 13.66 1.52
C LYS A 20 -10.41 13.74 2.19
N TRP A 21 -10.46 13.75 3.53
CA TRP A 21 -11.71 13.87 4.29
C TRP A 21 -12.36 15.25 4.10
N ASP A 22 -11.57 16.34 4.09
CA ASP A 22 -12.06 17.69 3.84
C ASP A 22 -12.70 17.82 2.43
N PHE A 23 -12.07 17.28 1.39
CA PHE A 23 -12.63 17.28 0.04
C PHE A 23 -13.96 16.49 -0.01
N CYS A 24 -14.01 15.31 0.59
CA CYS A 24 -15.22 14.51 0.62
C CYS A 24 -16.33 15.19 1.44
N SER A 25 -15.99 15.84 2.58
CA SER A 25 -16.98 16.54 3.40
C SER A 25 -17.65 17.67 2.63
N LYS A 26 -16.93 18.39 1.78
CA LYS A 26 -17.40 19.49 0.94
C LYS A 26 -18.08 19.04 -0.36
N ALA A 27 -17.89 17.78 -0.76
CA ALA A 27 -18.50 17.23 -1.97
C ALA A 27 -20.03 17.19 -1.82
N LYS A 28 -20.73 17.60 -2.90
CA LYS A 28 -22.20 17.58 -2.95
C LYS A 28 -22.67 16.15 -3.21
N GLY A 29 -23.67 15.71 -2.46
CA GLY A 29 -24.31 14.39 -2.61
C GLY A 29 -25.34 14.19 -1.52
N ASP A 30 -26.34 13.39 -1.80
CA ASP A 30 -27.39 12.95 -0.88
C ASP A 30 -26.89 11.85 0.06
N LYS A 31 -25.83 11.16 -0.31
CA LYS A 31 -25.18 10.09 0.45
C LYS A 31 -23.67 10.12 0.26
N LYS A 32 -22.93 9.67 1.25
CA LYS A 32 -21.48 9.50 1.21
C LYS A 32 -21.09 8.15 1.79
N TYR A 33 -19.90 7.65 1.45
CA TYR A 33 -19.42 6.35 1.91
C TYR A 33 -18.02 6.44 2.50
N VAL A 34 -17.78 5.60 3.51
CA VAL A 34 -16.44 5.32 4.03
C VAL A 34 -16.04 3.90 3.66
N ILE A 35 -14.90 3.73 3.01
CA ILE A 35 -14.36 2.41 2.70
C ILE A 35 -13.03 2.22 3.43
N CYS A 36 -12.93 1.14 4.19
CA CYS A 36 -11.67 0.62 4.68
C CYS A 36 -11.09 -0.33 3.64
N ASN A 37 -9.93 0.01 3.09
CA ASN A 37 -9.18 -0.87 2.21
C ASN A 37 -8.30 -1.80 3.05
N ALA A 38 -8.76 -3.02 3.24
CA ALA A 38 -8.04 -4.10 3.91
C ALA A 38 -7.61 -5.21 2.92
N ASP A 39 -7.40 -4.84 1.64
CA ASP A 39 -6.84 -5.71 0.63
C ASP A 39 -5.29 -5.64 0.67
N GLU A 40 -4.71 -6.15 1.74
CA GLU A 40 -3.27 -6.18 1.99
C GLU A 40 -2.60 -7.23 1.09
N GLY A 41 -2.31 -6.85 -0.16
CA GLY A 41 -1.77 -7.73 -1.18
C GLY A 41 -0.25 -7.67 -1.35
N ASP A 42 0.44 -6.71 -0.72
CA ASP A 42 1.88 -6.51 -0.88
C ASP A 42 2.69 -7.65 -0.26
N SER A 43 3.67 -8.16 -1.00
CA SER A 43 4.58 -9.19 -0.50
C SER A 43 5.30 -8.71 0.77
N GLY A 44 5.30 -9.55 1.81
CA GLY A 44 5.90 -9.23 3.10
C GLY A 44 5.08 -8.26 3.98
N ALA A 45 3.91 -7.79 3.52
CA ALA A 45 2.99 -6.97 4.30
C ALA A 45 2.01 -7.86 5.07
N PHE A 46 1.91 -7.62 6.38
CA PHE A 46 0.98 -8.32 7.28
C PHE A 46 0.59 -7.49 8.50
N SER A 47 0.82 -6.18 8.47
CA SER A 47 0.48 -5.26 9.56
C SER A 47 -1.02 -4.99 9.65
N ASP A 48 -1.71 -4.85 8.51
CA ASP A 48 -3.15 -4.66 8.47
C ASP A 48 -3.87 -5.87 9.09
N ARG A 49 -3.38 -7.08 8.77
CA ARG A 49 -3.88 -8.32 9.36
C ARG A 49 -3.81 -8.29 10.88
N TYR A 50 -2.66 -7.92 11.47
CA TYR A 50 -2.52 -7.83 12.93
C TYR A 50 -3.44 -6.79 13.55
N LEU A 51 -3.58 -5.62 12.91
CA LEU A 51 -4.52 -4.60 13.38
C LEU A 51 -5.96 -5.11 13.37
N LEU A 52 -6.36 -5.86 12.35
CA LEU A 52 -7.72 -6.38 12.22
C LEU A 52 -7.99 -7.57 13.16
N GLU A 53 -6.99 -8.39 13.48
CA GLU A 53 -7.11 -9.52 14.40
C GLU A 53 -7.07 -9.08 15.87
N ASP A 54 -6.10 -8.21 16.24
CA ASP A 54 -5.80 -7.89 17.63
C ASP A 54 -6.42 -6.56 18.09
N GLN A 55 -6.67 -5.62 17.17
CA GLN A 55 -7.18 -4.29 17.49
C GLN A 55 -8.32 -3.83 16.55
N PRO A 56 -9.31 -4.69 16.24
CA PRO A 56 -10.36 -4.37 15.29
C PRO A 56 -11.15 -3.11 15.66
N LEU A 57 -11.31 -2.85 16.95
CA LEU A 57 -12.03 -1.66 17.44
C LEU A 57 -11.34 -0.35 17.03
N LYS A 58 -10.00 -0.29 16.99
CA LYS A 58 -9.31 0.92 16.54
C LYS A 58 -9.65 1.25 15.09
N VAL A 59 -9.72 0.23 14.25
CA VAL A 59 -10.04 0.40 12.83
C VAL A 59 -11.50 0.81 12.65
N ILE A 60 -12.42 0.11 13.33
CA ILE A 60 -13.86 0.40 13.27
C ILE A 60 -14.13 1.82 13.76
N PHE A 61 -13.58 2.24 14.89
CA PHE A 61 -13.75 3.63 15.38
C PHE A 61 -13.13 4.65 14.43
N GLY A 62 -12.01 4.33 13.76
CA GLY A 62 -11.46 5.18 12.70
C GLY A 62 -12.43 5.39 11.54
N MET A 63 -13.19 4.35 11.17
CA MET A 63 -14.25 4.47 10.17
C MET A 63 -15.43 5.30 10.66
N VAL A 64 -15.87 5.11 11.92
CA VAL A 64 -16.92 5.91 12.55
C VAL A 64 -16.55 7.39 12.61
N ILE A 65 -15.31 7.70 13.01
CA ILE A 65 -14.76 9.06 13.05
C ILE A 65 -14.75 9.68 11.64
N CYS A 66 -14.30 8.92 10.65
CA CYS A 66 -14.32 9.37 9.25
C CYS A 66 -15.75 9.65 8.79
N GLY A 67 -16.69 8.73 9.07
CA GLY A 67 -18.12 8.90 8.77
C GLY A 67 -18.71 10.17 9.37
N TYR A 68 -18.44 10.41 10.65
CA TYR A 68 -18.87 11.63 11.34
C TYR A 68 -18.32 12.90 10.67
N VAL A 69 -17.02 12.92 10.35
CA VAL A 69 -16.36 14.09 9.76
C VAL A 69 -16.86 14.40 8.35
N ILE A 70 -17.11 13.38 7.53
CA ILE A 70 -17.55 13.60 6.14
C ILE A 70 -19.08 13.68 5.99
N GLY A 71 -19.83 13.34 7.03
CA GLY A 71 -21.29 13.25 7.00
C GLY A 71 -21.78 11.99 6.27
N SER A 72 -21.17 10.84 6.54
CA SER A 72 -21.56 9.53 6.02
C SER A 72 -22.25 8.72 7.10
N ASP A 73 -23.29 7.98 6.73
CA ASP A 73 -24.02 7.04 7.57
C ASP A 73 -23.70 5.57 7.30
N GLU A 74 -22.79 5.31 6.35
CA GLU A 74 -22.47 3.95 5.88
C GLU A 74 -21.00 3.74 5.61
N GLY A 75 -20.46 2.62 6.12
CA GLY A 75 -19.11 2.15 5.87
C GLY A 75 -19.05 0.74 5.29
N VAL A 76 -18.04 0.49 4.48
CA VAL A 76 -17.72 -0.83 3.93
C VAL A 76 -16.27 -1.17 4.26
N LEU A 77 -16.05 -2.28 4.94
CA LEU A 77 -14.73 -2.84 5.16
C LEU A 77 -14.46 -3.89 4.08
N TYR A 78 -13.62 -3.54 3.10
CA TYR A 78 -13.23 -4.46 2.04
C TYR A 78 -11.99 -5.23 2.46
N ILE A 79 -12.13 -6.54 2.63
CA ILE A 79 -11.08 -7.41 3.15
C ILE A 79 -10.86 -8.61 2.23
N ARG A 80 -9.62 -9.02 2.08
CA ARG A 80 -9.28 -10.23 1.32
C ARG A 80 -9.74 -11.51 2.03
N GLY A 81 -10.24 -12.48 1.24
CA GLY A 81 -10.78 -13.74 1.77
C GLY A 81 -9.77 -14.64 2.46
N GLU A 82 -8.46 -14.39 2.26
CA GLU A 82 -7.36 -15.12 2.87
C GLU A 82 -7.14 -14.78 4.37
N TYR A 83 -7.90 -13.81 4.91
CA TYR A 83 -7.83 -13.40 6.31
C TYR A 83 -9.05 -13.83 7.13
N PRO A 84 -9.34 -15.16 7.26
CA PRO A 84 -10.57 -15.63 7.91
C PRO A 84 -10.65 -15.23 9.39
N LYS A 85 -9.52 -15.19 10.11
CA LYS A 85 -9.49 -14.75 11.51
C LYS A 85 -9.82 -13.26 11.68
N SER A 86 -9.30 -12.41 10.78
CA SER A 86 -9.62 -10.99 10.78
C SER A 86 -11.12 -10.78 10.50
N ILE A 87 -11.70 -11.56 9.56
CA ILE A 87 -13.13 -11.50 9.25
C ILE A 87 -13.97 -11.91 10.46
N GLU A 88 -13.57 -12.95 11.19
CA GLU A 88 -14.24 -13.39 12.42
C GLU A 88 -14.17 -12.33 13.51
N ALA A 89 -12.98 -11.77 13.78
CA ALA A 89 -12.78 -10.72 14.79
C ALA A 89 -13.60 -9.46 14.49
N LEU A 90 -13.63 -9.05 13.21
CA LEU A 90 -14.42 -7.90 12.77
C LEU A 90 -15.93 -8.12 12.93
N ASN A 91 -16.44 -9.28 12.50
CA ASN A 91 -17.86 -9.62 12.67
C ASN A 91 -18.26 -9.66 14.15
N GLY A 92 -17.42 -10.23 15.01
CA GLY A 92 -17.61 -10.22 16.44
C GLY A 92 -17.72 -8.81 17.02
N SER A 93 -16.74 -7.97 16.68
CA SER A 93 -16.67 -6.57 17.13
C SER A 93 -17.83 -5.72 16.62
N ILE A 94 -18.20 -5.84 15.34
CA ILE A 94 -19.35 -5.11 14.76
C ILE A 94 -20.64 -5.50 15.47
N ASN A 95 -20.87 -6.80 15.70
CA ASN A 95 -22.07 -7.28 16.39
C ASN A 95 -22.14 -6.78 17.85
N GLU A 96 -21.01 -6.73 18.55
CA GLU A 96 -20.93 -6.22 19.91
C GLU A 96 -21.21 -4.70 19.94
N LEU A 97 -20.58 -3.93 19.07
CA LEU A 97 -20.82 -2.47 18.99
C LEU A 97 -22.27 -2.13 18.64
N LYS A 98 -22.93 -2.91 17.77
CA LYS A 98 -24.36 -2.76 17.48
C LYS A 98 -25.22 -3.01 18.73
N LYS A 99 -24.92 -4.06 19.51
CA LYS A 99 -25.63 -4.34 20.77
C LYS A 99 -25.46 -3.24 21.83
N LEU A 100 -24.29 -2.58 21.81
CA LEU A 100 -23.96 -1.48 22.73
C LEU A 100 -24.51 -0.11 22.27
N GLY A 101 -25.12 -0.02 21.07
CA GLY A 101 -25.61 1.25 20.50
C GLY A 101 -24.45 2.16 20.05
N LEU A 102 -23.27 1.59 19.74
CA LEU A 102 -22.10 2.29 19.25
C LEU A 102 -21.91 2.17 17.72
N LEU A 103 -22.75 1.37 17.08
CA LEU A 103 -22.96 1.27 15.64
C LEU A 103 -24.45 1.14 15.35
N GLY A 104 -24.90 1.63 14.20
CA GLY A 104 -26.29 1.64 13.75
C GLY A 104 -26.92 3.02 13.88
N GLU A 105 -28.18 3.06 14.25
CA GLU A 105 -28.97 4.30 14.36
C GLU A 105 -28.73 5.03 15.68
N ASN A 106 -28.73 6.37 15.65
CA ASN A 106 -28.70 7.26 16.82
C ASN A 106 -27.58 6.90 17.82
N ILE A 107 -26.37 6.79 17.38
CA ILE A 107 -25.21 6.40 18.20
C ILE A 107 -25.12 7.28 19.43
N LEU A 108 -25.02 6.66 20.62
CA LEU A 108 -25.01 7.34 21.93
C LEU A 108 -26.18 8.27 22.16
N GLY A 109 -27.34 8.05 21.52
CA GLY A 109 -28.51 8.88 21.61
C GLY A 109 -28.42 10.24 20.90
N THR A 110 -27.50 10.39 19.97
CA THR A 110 -27.33 11.56 19.10
C THR A 110 -28.07 11.39 17.78
N ASP A 111 -28.09 12.42 16.92
CA ASP A 111 -28.64 12.34 15.57
C ASP A 111 -27.68 11.65 14.58
N PHE A 112 -26.49 11.24 15.02
CA PHE A 112 -25.52 10.55 14.18
C PHE A 112 -25.80 9.05 14.12
N SER A 113 -25.87 8.54 12.91
CA SER A 113 -26.00 7.11 12.61
C SER A 113 -24.86 6.67 11.72
N PHE A 114 -24.34 5.48 11.96
CA PHE A 114 -23.30 4.89 11.09
C PHE A 114 -23.38 3.37 11.18
N ASP A 115 -23.62 2.72 10.06
CA ASP A 115 -23.58 1.25 9.98
C ASP A 115 -22.38 0.77 9.16
N LEU A 116 -21.92 -0.43 9.43
CA LEU A 116 -20.72 -1.02 8.84
C LEU A 116 -20.99 -2.42 8.33
N GLY A 117 -20.70 -2.64 7.03
CA GLY A 117 -20.71 -3.94 6.38
C GLY A 117 -19.30 -4.44 6.02
N ILE A 118 -19.16 -5.76 5.91
CA ILE A 118 -17.92 -6.39 5.41
C ILE A 118 -18.17 -6.90 3.99
N CYS A 119 -17.26 -6.52 3.07
CA CYS A 119 -17.19 -7.05 1.71
C CYS A 119 -15.92 -7.90 1.59
N ILE A 120 -16.08 -9.17 1.22
CA ILE A 120 -14.95 -10.11 1.12
C ILE A 120 -14.48 -10.16 -0.33
N GLY A 121 -13.22 -9.74 -0.55
CA GLY A 121 -12.52 -9.82 -1.83
C GLY A 121 -12.07 -11.24 -2.17
N GLN A 122 -11.79 -11.49 -3.44
CA GLN A 122 -11.40 -12.81 -3.95
C GLN A 122 -9.90 -12.94 -4.22
N GLY A 123 -9.06 -12.07 -3.61
CA GLY A 123 -7.60 -12.19 -3.63
C GLY A 123 -6.89 -11.55 -4.83
N ALA A 124 -7.58 -10.78 -5.68
CA ALA A 124 -6.93 -10.06 -6.76
C ALA A 124 -6.20 -8.82 -6.23
N TYR A 125 -4.89 -8.73 -6.45
CA TYR A 125 -4.06 -7.59 -5.98
C TYR A 125 -4.56 -6.23 -6.47
N ILE A 126 -5.10 -6.17 -7.70
CA ILE A 126 -5.65 -4.93 -8.25
C ILE A 126 -6.78 -4.33 -7.40
N CYS A 127 -7.49 -5.15 -6.61
CA CYS A 127 -8.53 -4.67 -5.71
C CYS A 127 -8.00 -3.81 -4.56
N GLY A 128 -6.68 -3.73 -4.35
CA GLY A 128 -6.04 -2.75 -3.49
C GLY A 128 -6.02 -1.32 -4.09
N GLU A 129 -6.25 -1.17 -5.40
CA GLU A 129 -6.43 0.15 -6.03
C GLU A 129 -7.86 0.67 -5.80
N GLU A 130 -8.01 1.94 -5.37
CA GLU A 130 -9.28 2.46 -4.85
C GLU A 130 -10.47 2.37 -5.83
N THR A 131 -10.23 2.57 -7.14
CA THR A 131 -11.32 2.52 -8.14
C THR A 131 -11.67 1.08 -8.53
N ALA A 132 -10.69 0.18 -8.59
CA ALA A 132 -10.90 -1.24 -8.81
C ALA A 132 -11.59 -1.90 -7.61
N LEU A 133 -11.26 -1.48 -6.39
CA LEU A 133 -11.93 -1.88 -5.17
C LEU A 133 -13.40 -1.47 -5.18
N ILE A 134 -13.71 -0.21 -5.53
CA ILE A 134 -15.08 0.28 -5.69
C ILE A 134 -15.84 -0.55 -6.74
N ALA A 135 -15.24 -0.80 -7.90
CA ALA A 135 -15.84 -1.64 -8.93
C ALA A 135 -16.17 -3.06 -8.42
N SER A 136 -15.29 -3.63 -7.59
CA SER A 136 -15.49 -4.93 -6.96
C SER A 136 -16.67 -4.93 -5.99
N ILE A 137 -16.79 -3.90 -5.13
CA ILE A 137 -17.93 -3.75 -4.20
C ILE A 137 -19.25 -3.64 -4.98
N GLU A 138 -19.24 -2.94 -6.12
CA GLU A 138 -20.41 -2.79 -7.00
C GLU A 138 -20.75 -4.06 -7.79
N GLY A 139 -19.99 -5.16 -7.64
CA GLY A 139 -20.19 -6.40 -8.38
C GLY A 139 -19.77 -6.32 -9.84
N ARG A 140 -19.04 -5.29 -10.22
CA ARG A 140 -18.41 -5.13 -11.53
C ARG A 140 -17.04 -5.83 -11.56
N ARG A 141 -16.50 -6.04 -12.75
CA ARG A 141 -15.10 -6.46 -12.90
C ARG A 141 -14.19 -5.43 -12.26
N ALA A 142 -13.25 -5.88 -11.43
CA ALA A 142 -12.26 -5.03 -10.77
C ALA A 142 -11.27 -4.45 -11.78
N GLU A 143 -11.63 -3.33 -12.36
CA GLU A 143 -10.83 -2.55 -13.32
C GLU A 143 -10.65 -1.13 -12.81
N VAL A 144 -9.47 -0.56 -13.09
CA VAL A 144 -9.16 0.81 -12.72
C VAL A 144 -9.98 1.80 -13.55
N ASP A 145 -10.62 2.76 -12.91
CA ASP A 145 -11.28 3.86 -13.59
C ASP A 145 -10.35 5.06 -13.81
N VAL A 146 -10.60 5.79 -14.90
CA VAL A 146 -9.83 7.00 -15.23
C VAL A 146 -10.20 8.12 -14.25
N ARG A 147 -9.20 8.82 -13.75
CA ARG A 147 -9.38 9.99 -12.87
C ARG A 147 -8.99 11.28 -13.61
N PRO A 148 -9.68 12.42 -13.47
CA PRO A 148 -10.91 12.66 -12.73
C PRO A 148 -12.16 12.02 -13.37
N PRO A 149 -13.27 11.80 -12.63
CA PRO A 149 -13.50 12.19 -11.24
C PRO A 149 -12.74 11.32 -10.23
N PHE A 150 -12.40 11.92 -9.06
CA PHE A 150 -11.79 11.19 -7.95
C PHE A 150 -12.88 10.59 -7.05
N PRO A 151 -12.63 9.47 -6.33
CA PRO A 151 -13.62 8.85 -5.46
C PRO A 151 -14.24 9.79 -4.41
N VAL A 152 -13.47 10.77 -3.91
CA VAL A 152 -13.97 11.79 -2.97
C VAL A 152 -15.10 12.67 -3.54
N THR A 153 -15.27 12.70 -4.86
CA THR A 153 -16.37 13.37 -5.56
C THR A 153 -17.35 12.41 -6.18
N GLU A 154 -16.88 11.30 -6.76
CA GLU A 154 -17.69 10.31 -7.45
C GLU A 154 -17.04 8.92 -7.32
N GLY A 155 -17.35 8.22 -6.24
CA GLY A 155 -16.85 6.89 -5.88
C GLY A 155 -17.95 5.82 -5.93
N LEU A 156 -18.17 5.13 -4.79
CA LEU A 156 -19.14 4.02 -4.67
C LEU A 156 -20.56 4.48 -5.06
N TYR A 157 -21.15 3.76 -6.00
CA TYR A 157 -22.47 4.11 -6.60
C TYR A 157 -22.55 5.57 -7.08
N LYS A 158 -21.42 6.09 -7.59
CA LYS A 158 -21.26 7.48 -8.03
C LYS A 158 -21.52 8.52 -6.93
N LYS A 159 -21.32 8.16 -5.67
CA LYS A 159 -21.44 9.06 -4.51
C LYS A 159 -20.05 9.40 -3.97
N PRO A 160 -19.88 10.56 -3.31
CA PRO A 160 -18.61 10.89 -2.65
C PRO A 160 -18.18 9.79 -1.70
N THR A 161 -16.94 9.33 -1.84
CA THR A 161 -16.43 8.18 -1.09
C THR A 161 -15.00 8.44 -0.62
N VAL A 162 -14.75 8.18 0.67
CA VAL A 162 -13.39 8.09 1.20
C VAL A 162 -12.95 6.65 1.22
N VAL A 163 -11.80 6.36 0.61
CA VAL A 163 -11.12 5.07 0.73
C VAL A 163 -9.84 5.28 1.52
N ASN A 164 -9.69 4.62 2.67
CA ASN A 164 -8.48 4.66 3.50
C ASN A 164 -8.00 3.25 3.86
N ASN A 165 -6.68 3.12 4.03
CA ASN A 165 -6.06 1.88 4.52
C ASN A 165 -6.37 1.65 6.01
N VAL A 166 -6.22 0.40 6.46
CA VAL A 166 -6.44 -0.06 7.85
C VAL A 166 -5.60 0.72 8.85
N GLU A 167 -4.28 0.81 8.62
CA GLU A 167 -3.36 1.52 9.52
C GLU A 167 -3.72 3.01 9.64
N THR A 168 -4.13 3.64 8.53
CA THR A 168 -4.57 5.04 8.52
C THR A 168 -5.79 5.26 9.43
N LEU A 169 -6.79 4.38 9.36
CA LEU A 169 -7.98 4.47 10.20
C LEU A 169 -7.67 4.17 11.67
N ALA A 170 -6.85 3.17 11.96
CA ALA A 170 -6.41 2.87 13.31
C ALA A 170 -5.65 4.05 13.96
N ALA A 171 -4.79 4.69 13.18
CA ALA A 171 -4.03 5.84 13.67
C ALA A 171 -4.92 7.09 13.85
N ALA A 172 -5.95 7.30 13.03
CA ALA A 172 -6.93 8.38 13.24
C ALA A 172 -7.59 8.27 14.62
N THR A 173 -7.95 7.06 15.05
CA THR A 173 -8.46 6.77 16.40
C THR A 173 -7.41 7.11 17.46
N GLY A 174 -6.16 6.73 17.27
CA GLY A 174 -5.05 7.04 18.16
C GLY A 174 -4.80 8.55 18.30
N ILE A 175 -4.90 9.30 17.20
CA ILE A 175 -4.77 10.76 17.19
C ILE A 175 -5.89 11.43 17.97
N LEU A 176 -7.13 10.96 17.80
CA LEU A 176 -8.27 11.52 18.54
C LEU A 176 -8.13 11.31 20.05
N ILE A 177 -7.66 10.14 20.48
CA ILE A 177 -7.48 9.80 21.89
C ILE A 177 -6.32 10.57 22.54
N ASN A 178 -5.18 10.63 21.84
CA ASN A 178 -3.93 11.15 22.40
C ASN A 178 -3.65 12.63 22.09
N GLY A 179 -4.40 13.22 21.17
CA GLY A 179 -4.19 14.58 20.67
C GLY A 179 -3.27 14.64 19.44
N SER A 180 -3.59 15.57 18.53
CA SER A 180 -2.84 15.79 17.29
C SER A 180 -1.43 16.32 17.54
N GLU A 181 -1.22 17.13 18.58
CA GLU A 181 0.10 17.67 18.94
C GLU A 181 1.09 16.56 19.30
N LYS A 182 0.64 15.56 20.08
CA LYS A 182 1.47 14.42 20.44
C LYS A 182 1.89 13.62 19.22
N PHE A 183 0.95 13.36 18.29
CA PHE A 183 1.24 12.64 17.06
C PHE A 183 2.21 13.42 16.17
N SER A 184 1.98 14.71 15.97
CA SER A 184 2.81 15.57 15.11
C SER A 184 4.20 15.84 15.69
N SER A 185 4.40 15.63 17.00
CA SER A 185 5.72 15.75 17.65
C SER A 185 6.64 14.56 17.39
N ILE A 186 6.10 13.44 16.89
CA ILE A 186 6.86 12.25 16.50
C ILE A 186 7.26 12.39 15.03
N GLY A 187 8.51 12.02 14.71
CA GLY A 187 9.02 12.11 13.33
C GLY A 187 9.47 13.53 12.96
N ASN A 188 9.22 13.90 11.71
CA ASN A 188 9.55 15.22 11.19
C ASN A 188 8.30 15.93 10.60
N LYS A 189 8.45 17.23 10.24
CA LYS A 189 7.30 18.03 9.74
C LYS A 189 6.58 17.47 8.52
N LYS A 190 7.23 16.60 7.76
CA LYS A 190 6.71 16.08 6.49
C LYS A 190 6.32 14.59 6.58
N SER A 191 6.87 13.88 7.58
CA SER A 191 6.57 12.49 7.89
C SER A 191 6.39 12.38 9.40
N ALA A 192 5.21 12.75 9.90
CA ALA A 192 4.89 12.75 11.32
C ALA A 192 4.24 11.43 11.75
N GLY A 193 4.38 11.12 13.05
CA GLY A 193 3.78 9.97 13.67
C GLY A 193 4.63 8.70 13.57
N THR A 194 3.97 7.56 13.65
CA THR A 194 4.57 6.23 13.61
C THR A 194 4.20 5.50 12.33
N LYS A 195 4.95 4.44 12.02
CA LYS A 195 4.70 3.54 10.91
C LYS A 195 4.88 2.10 11.35
N LEU A 196 3.96 1.23 10.96
CA LEU A 196 4.15 -0.21 11.12
C LEU A 196 5.11 -0.73 10.07
N VAL A 197 6.19 -1.37 10.52
CA VAL A 197 7.22 -1.98 9.68
C VAL A 197 7.14 -3.49 9.84
N CYS A 198 7.01 -4.20 8.72
CA CYS A 198 7.01 -5.66 8.70
C CYS A 198 8.41 -6.17 8.35
N LEU A 199 9.03 -6.92 9.24
CA LEU A 199 10.32 -7.58 9.02
C LEU A 199 10.12 -9.08 8.76
N ASP A 200 10.70 -9.58 7.68
CA ASP A 200 10.55 -10.97 7.24
C ASP A 200 11.37 -11.97 8.06
N SER A 201 11.30 -13.24 7.69
CA SER A 201 11.95 -14.35 8.41
C SER A 201 13.47 -14.38 8.32
N PHE A 202 14.10 -13.56 7.47
CA PHE A 202 15.56 -13.43 7.40
C PHE A 202 16.15 -12.61 8.54
N PHE A 203 15.33 -11.80 9.22
CA PHE A 203 15.77 -11.14 10.44
C PHE A 203 15.81 -12.12 11.63
N ASN A 204 16.69 -11.86 12.59
CA ASN A 204 16.72 -12.65 13.84
C ASN A 204 15.44 -12.46 14.64
N ASN A 205 14.87 -11.25 14.63
CA ASN A 205 13.60 -10.91 15.25
C ASN A 205 12.59 -10.51 14.15
N PRO A 206 11.93 -11.47 13.47
CA PRO A 206 10.89 -11.14 12.48
C PRO A 206 9.61 -10.69 13.19
N GLY A 207 8.80 -9.86 12.53
CA GLY A 207 7.53 -9.42 13.10
C GLY A 207 7.06 -8.05 12.60
N VAL A 208 6.02 -7.52 13.24
CA VAL A 208 5.52 -6.15 13.01
C VAL A 208 5.95 -5.26 14.15
N TYR A 209 6.50 -4.11 13.82
CA TYR A 209 6.99 -3.13 14.79
C TYR A 209 6.42 -1.75 14.49
N GLU A 210 5.88 -1.10 15.53
CA GLU A 210 5.52 0.32 15.45
C GLU A 210 6.76 1.17 15.67
N ILE A 211 7.15 1.94 14.66
CA ILE A 211 8.40 2.69 14.61
C ILE A 211 8.09 4.18 14.37
N ASP A 212 8.76 5.05 15.12
CA ASP A 212 8.70 6.49 14.91
C ASP A 212 9.25 6.85 13.53
N MET A 213 8.51 7.66 12.77
CA MET A 213 9.01 8.20 11.51
C MET A 213 10.33 8.95 11.74
N GLY A 214 11.24 8.87 10.76
CA GLY A 214 12.60 9.44 10.89
C GLY A 214 13.62 8.53 11.58
N THR A 215 13.21 7.36 12.11
CA THR A 215 14.15 6.39 12.69
C THR A 215 15.09 5.85 11.60
N PRO A 216 16.42 5.80 11.83
CA PRO A 216 17.37 5.22 10.89
C PRO A 216 17.05 3.75 10.56
N MET A 217 17.02 3.41 9.27
CA MET A 217 16.77 2.03 8.81
C MET A 217 17.78 1.04 9.39
N LYS A 218 19.05 1.46 9.53
CA LYS A 218 20.09 0.69 10.21
C LYS A 218 19.70 0.29 11.62
N LYS A 219 19.13 1.23 12.40
CA LYS A 219 18.67 0.95 13.76
C LYS A 219 17.52 -0.05 13.76
N ILE A 220 16.56 0.11 12.85
CA ILE A 220 15.42 -0.81 12.69
C ILE A 220 15.94 -2.22 12.39
N PHE A 221 16.87 -2.36 11.45
CA PHE A 221 17.33 -3.66 10.99
C PHE A 221 18.30 -4.35 11.99
N ASN A 222 19.24 -3.61 12.56
CA ASN A 222 20.28 -4.21 13.40
C ASN A 222 19.87 -4.32 14.88
N GLU A 223 19.14 -3.33 15.44
CA GLU A 223 18.78 -3.34 16.85
C GLU A 223 17.41 -4.01 17.06
N ILE A 224 16.38 -3.56 16.34
CA ILE A 224 15.01 -4.09 16.49
C ILE A 224 14.89 -5.46 15.82
N GLY A 225 15.27 -5.56 14.55
CA GLY A 225 15.30 -6.81 13.79
C GLY A 225 16.38 -7.77 14.22
N GLY A 226 17.36 -7.31 15.04
CA GLY A 226 18.44 -8.14 15.58
C GLY A 226 19.49 -8.56 14.54
N GLY A 227 19.54 -7.88 13.39
CA GLY A 227 20.39 -8.26 12.26
C GLY A 227 19.86 -9.46 11.47
N TYR A 228 20.69 -10.00 10.60
CA TYR A 228 20.29 -10.98 9.58
C TYR A 228 20.83 -12.38 9.89
N LYS A 229 20.04 -13.40 9.57
CA LYS A 229 20.42 -14.82 9.71
C LYS A 229 21.41 -15.28 8.63
N GLU A 230 21.36 -14.64 7.46
CA GLU A 230 22.14 -15.00 6.27
C GLU A 230 22.68 -13.75 5.55
N PRO A 231 23.72 -13.87 4.72
CA PRO A 231 24.21 -12.75 3.93
C PRO A 231 23.15 -12.26 2.92
N LEU A 232 22.85 -10.97 2.97
CA LEU A 232 21.90 -10.30 2.09
C LEU A 232 22.63 -9.33 1.14
N LYS A 233 22.00 -8.96 0.02
CA LYS A 233 22.50 -7.92 -0.90
C LYS A 233 21.58 -6.71 -0.99
N ALA A 234 20.27 -6.90 -0.79
CA ALA A 234 19.26 -5.85 -0.90
C ALA A 234 18.00 -6.20 -0.14
N PHE A 235 17.08 -5.24 -0.10
CA PHE A 235 15.73 -5.39 0.40
C PHE A 235 14.73 -4.82 -0.60
N GLN A 236 13.64 -5.53 -0.85
CA GLN A 236 12.43 -4.95 -1.42
C GLN A 236 11.65 -4.31 -0.28
N ILE A 237 11.48 -3.00 -0.31
CA ILE A 237 10.75 -2.26 0.73
C ILE A 237 9.49 -1.66 0.12
N GLY A 238 8.34 -1.87 0.78
CA GLY A 238 7.05 -1.32 0.36
C GLY A 238 6.29 -2.14 -0.68
N GLY A 239 6.47 -3.46 -0.65
CA GLY A 239 5.81 -4.39 -1.56
C GLY A 239 6.45 -4.46 -2.94
N PRO A 240 5.84 -5.19 -3.91
CA PRO A 240 6.41 -5.40 -5.24
C PRO A 240 6.57 -4.10 -6.05
N LEU A 241 5.81 -3.07 -5.72
CA LEU A 241 5.87 -1.74 -6.35
C LEU A 241 6.86 -0.79 -5.67
N GLY A 242 7.39 -1.18 -4.52
CA GLY A 242 8.33 -0.41 -3.71
C GLY A 242 9.74 -0.38 -4.27
N GLY A 243 10.68 0.16 -3.51
CA GLY A 243 12.09 0.23 -3.92
C GLY A 243 12.87 -1.05 -3.66
N VAL A 244 13.78 -1.42 -4.57
CA VAL A 244 14.85 -2.37 -4.25
C VAL A 244 16.05 -1.59 -3.73
N VAL A 245 16.24 -1.64 -2.42
CA VAL A 245 17.24 -0.87 -1.68
C VAL A 245 18.46 -1.75 -1.43
N PRO A 246 19.64 -1.46 -2.00
CA PRO A 246 20.85 -2.23 -1.74
C PRO A 246 21.30 -2.03 -0.29
N LEU A 247 21.96 -3.03 0.27
CA LEU A 247 22.44 -3.00 1.66
C LEU A 247 23.31 -1.77 1.96
N SER A 248 24.07 -1.29 0.97
CA SER A 248 24.93 -0.10 1.08
C SER A 248 24.14 1.20 1.29
N GLU A 249 22.88 1.28 0.84
CA GLU A 249 22.05 2.48 1.02
C GLU A 249 21.30 2.49 2.36
N ILE A 250 21.08 1.32 2.97
CA ILE A 250 20.39 1.20 4.27
C ILE A 250 21.07 2.02 5.38
N GLU A 251 22.39 2.10 5.34
CA GLU A 251 23.19 2.88 6.30
C GLU A 251 22.83 4.39 6.31
N ASN A 252 22.33 4.89 5.18
CA ASN A 252 22.11 6.29 4.90
C ASN A 252 20.63 6.63 4.64
N LEU A 253 19.71 5.78 5.07
CA LEU A 253 18.27 5.97 4.95
C LEU A 253 17.62 6.01 6.33
N ASN A 254 16.67 6.91 6.47
CA ASN A 254 15.73 6.91 7.59
C ASN A 254 14.35 6.42 7.12
N LEU A 255 13.51 5.97 8.04
CA LEU A 255 12.12 5.62 7.80
C LEU A 255 11.33 6.91 7.47
N ASP A 256 11.41 7.36 6.23
CA ASP A 256 10.85 8.64 5.78
C ASP A 256 10.46 8.58 4.31
N PHE A 257 9.20 8.95 3.98
CA PHE A 257 8.68 8.88 2.62
C PHE A 257 9.45 9.75 1.62
N GLN A 258 9.85 10.95 2.06
CA GLN A 258 10.51 11.89 1.18
C GLN A 258 11.97 11.53 0.95
N GLU A 259 12.64 11.02 1.99
CA GLU A 259 14.02 10.58 1.88
C GLU A 259 14.14 9.37 0.93
N PHE A 260 13.23 8.39 1.05
CA PHE A 260 13.15 7.28 0.10
C PHE A 260 12.93 7.79 -1.32
N THR A 261 11.95 8.67 -1.51
CA THR A 261 11.65 9.25 -2.84
C THR A 261 12.82 10.04 -3.41
N ALA A 262 13.52 10.84 -2.60
CA ALA A 262 14.67 11.62 -3.03
C ALA A 262 15.84 10.75 -3.51
N LYS A 263 15.99 9.56 -2.96
CA LYS A 263 16.98 8.56 -3.39
C LYS A 263 16.51 7.64 -4.52
N GLY A 264 15.28 7.83 -5.00
CA GLY A 264 14.68 7.04 -6.08
C GLY A 264 14.11 5.69 -5.64
N PHE A 265 13.80 5.56 -4.34
CA PHE A 265 13.09 4.42 -3.77
C PHE A 265 11.64 4.79 -3.43
N MET A 266 10.85 3.81 -3.05
CA MET A 266 9.50 4.00 -2.52
C MET A 266 9.39 3.23 -1.20
N LEU A 267 8.93 3.90 -0.13
CA LEU A 267 8.71 3.27 1.17
C LEU A 267 7.43 2.42 1.18
N GLY A 268 6.39 2.89 0.50
CA GLY A 268 5.10 2.21 0.39
C GLY A 268 4.52 1.82 1.74
N HIS A 269 4.13 0.57 1.85
CA HIS A 269 3.56 -0.03 3.08
C HIS A 269 4.61 -0.29 4.18
N ALA A 270 5.91 -0.10 3.90
CA ALA A 270 7.02 -0.42 4.78
C ALA A 270 7.15 -1.92 5.14
N SER A 271 6.63 -2.81 4.31
CA SER A 271 7.02 -4.22 4.34
C SER A 271 8.45 -4.38 3.84
N VAL A 272 9.22 -5.28 4.44
CA VAL A 272 10.61 -5.56 4.10
C VAL A 272 10.75 -7.01 3.71
N VAL A 273 11.13 -7.24 2.46
CA VAL A 273 11.47 -8.57 1.93
C VAL A 273 12.95 -8.61 1.62
N SER A 274 13.65 -9.49 2.30
CA SER A 274 15.10 -9.67 2.19
C SER A 274 15.47 -10.37 0.89
N ILE A 275 16.53 -9.90 0.22
CA ILE A 275 17.08 -10.52 -0.98
C ILE A 275 18.43 -11.15 -0.65
N PRO A 276 18.54 -12.49 -0.64
CA PRO A 276 19.79 -13.20 -0.36
C PRO A 276 20.92 -12.82 -1.31
N LYS A 277 22.16 -12.90 -0.82
CA LYS A 277 23.35 -12.51 -1.60
C LYS A 277 23.46 -13.23 -2.94
N ASP A 278 23.10 -14.49 -2.97
CA ASP A 278 23.28 -15.36 -4.15
C ASP A 278 22.02 -15.39 -5.04
N PHE A 279 20.95 -14.68 -4.70
CA PHE A 279 19.75 -14.63 -5.51
C PHE A 279 19.97 -13.81 -6.78
N SER A 280 19.52 -14.31 -7.94
CA SER A 280 19.70 -13.64 -9.24
C SER A 280 18.82 -12.41 -9.37
N MET A 281 19.42 -11.24 -9.65
CA MET A 281 18.66 -10.03 -9.91
C MET A 281 17.90 -10.06 -11.25
N ALA A 282 18.36 -10.82 -12.22
CA ALA A 282 17.62 -11.07 -13.46
C ALA A 282 16.33 -11.88 -13.18
N GLU A 283 16.41 -12.89 -12.33
CA GLU A 283 15.21 -13.64 -11.88
C GLU A 283 14.26 -12.76 -11.07
N TYR A 284 14.79 -11.82 -10.29
CA TYR A 284 13.96 -10.90 -9.53
C TYR A 284 13.18 -9.94 -10.46
N ILE A 285 13.83 -9.38 -11.49
CA ILE A 285 13.13 -8.56 -12.50
C ILE A 285 12.08 -9.38 -13.24
N HIS A 286 12.41 -10.62 -13.61
CA HIS A 286 11.44 -11.53 -14.24
C HIS A 286 10.21 -11.69 -13.37
N HIS A 287 10.39 -11.99 -12.07
CA HIS A 287 9.30 -12.14 -11.10
C HIS A 287 8.44 -10.87 -10.99
N LEU A 288 9.05 -9.68 -10.95
CA LEU A 288 8.30 -8.42 -10.91
C LEU A 288 7.43 -8.21 -12.15
N PHE A 289 7.93 -8.53 -13.34
CA PHE A 289 7.13 -8.47 -14.56
C PHE A 289 6.04 -9.54 -14.60
N GLU A 290 6.35 -10.76 -14.16
CA GLU A 290 5.40 -11.87 -14.07
C GLU A 290 4.24 -11.52 -13.14
N PHE A 291 4.54 -11.06 -11.93
CA PHE A 291 3.55 -10.56 -10.98
C PHE A 291 2.66 -9.47 -11.62
N SER A 292 3.29 -8.46 -12.26
CA SER A 292 2.53 -7.41 -12.93
C SER A 292 1.65 -7.91 -14.08
N ALA A 293 2.11 -8.90 -14.83
CA ALA A 293 1.36 -9.48 -15.94
C ALA A 293 0.15 -10.28 -15.46
N GLU A 294 0.29 -11.02 -14.37
CA GLU A 294 -0.76 -11.83 -13.77
C GLU A 294 -1.83 -10.98 -13.06
N GLU A 295 -1.40 -9.94 -12.33
CA GLU A 295 -2.29 -9.08 -11.53
C GLU A 295 -2.86 -7.88 -12.31
N SER A 296 -2.44 -7.65 -13.55
CA SER A 296 -2.95 -6.55 -14.37
C SER A 296 -4.44 -6.70 -14.65
N CYS A 297 -5.24 -5.66 -14.39
CA CYS A 297 -6.65 -5.65 -14.79
C CYS A 297 -6.86 -5.68 -16.32
N GLY A 298 -5.80 -5.43 -17.10
CA GLY A 298 -5.85 -5.48 -18.57
C GLY A 298 -6.42 -4.24 -19.25
N LYS A 299 -6.86 -3.22 -18.52
CA LYS A 299 -7.54 -2.04 -19.10
C LYS A 299 -6.60 -1.16 -19.92
N CYS A 300 -5.46 -0.77 -19.41
CA CYS A 300 -4.51 0.06 -20.14
C CYS A 300 -3.47 -0.77 -20.92
N PHE A 301 -3.10 -0.31 -22.12
CA PHE A 301 -2.14 -1.01 -22.97
C PHE A 301 -0.77 -1.21 -22.32
N PRO A 302 -0.15 -0.18 -21.71
CA PRO A 302 1.17 -0.37 -21.10
C PRO A 302 1.16 -1.35 -19.94
N GLY A 303 0.08 -1.40 -19.16
CA GLY A 303 -0.08 -2.39 -18.09
C GLY A 303 -0.25 -3.80 -18.65
N ARG A 304 -1.19 -4.00 -19.58
CA ARG A 304 -1.51 -5.33 -20.13
C ARG A 304 -0.38 -5.90 -20.99
N LEU A 305 0.11 -5.12 -21.96
CA LEU A 305 1.11 -5.61 -22.93
C LEU A 305 2.53 -5.37 -22.45
N GLY A 306 2.77 -4.26 -21.72
CA GLY A 306 4.11 -3.92 -21.26
C GLY A 306 4.63 -4.87 -20.19
N SER A 307 3.82 -5.24 -19.21
CA SER A 307 4.22 -6.24 -18.20
C SER A 307 4.51 -7.60 -18.84
N TYR A 308 3.64 -8.05 -19.77
CA TYR A 308 3.85 -9.29 -20.49
C TYR A 308 5.11 -9.25 -21.37
N ARG A 309 5.35 -8.14 -22.07
CA ARG A 309 6.56 -7.97 -22.90
C ARG A 309 7.82 -7.97 -22.05
N GLY A 310 7.79 -7.31 -20.89
CA GLY A 310 8.92 -7.37 -19.95
C GLY A 310 9.19 -8.80 -19.48
N LYS A 311 8.17 -9.54 -19.06
CA LYS A 311 8.29 -10.97 -18.70
C LYS A 311 8.91 -11.78 -19.84
N GLU A 312 8.41 -11.63 -21.07
CA GLU A 312 8.90 -12.37 -22.24
C GLU A 312 10.39 -12.12 -22.53
N MET A 313 10.87 -10.88 -22.39
CA MET A 313 12.28 -10.56 -22.60
C MET A 313 13.18 -11.31 -21.60
N PHE A 314 12.80 -11.39 -20.33
CA PHE A 314 13.55 -12.12 -19.31
C PHE A 314 13.38 -13.64 -19.42
N ASP A 315 12.23 -14.14 -19.85
CA ASP A 315 12.04 -15.56 -20.21
C ASP A 315 12.98 -16.01 -21.33
N GLN A 316 13.15 -15.21 -22.38
CA GLN A 316 14.05 -15.49 -23.50
C GLN A 316 15.50 -15.49 -23.05
N ALA A 317 15.90 -14.55 -22.20
CA ALA A 317 17.24 -14.50 -21.62
C ALA A 317 17.53 -15.73 -20.73
N LYS A 318 16.59 -16.11 -19.88
CA LYS A 318 16.70 -17.30 -19.03
C LYS A 318 16.84 -18.59 -19.84
N LYS A 319 16.11 -18.71 -20.94
CA LYS A 319 16.22 -19.83 -21.88
C LYS A 319 17.44 -19.73 -22.80
N LYS A 320 18.24 -18.66 -22.74
CA LYS A 320 19.38 -18.37 -23.60
C LYS A 320 19.03 -18.32 -25.10
N THR A 321 17.78 -17.99 -25.43
CA THR A 321 17.32 -17.87 -26.82
C THR A 321 17.53 -16.47 -27.38
N ALA A 322 17.55 -15.44 -26.51
CA ALA A 322 17.88 -14.06 -26.87
C ALA A 322 18.49 -13.34 -25.67
N LYS A 323 19.26 -12.27 -25.93
CA LYS A 323 19.70 -11.33 -24.91
C LYS A 323 18.68 -10.23 -24.73
N ILE A 324 18.66 -9.61 -23.56
CA ILE A 324 17.77 -8.49 -23.24
C ILE A 324 18.30 -7.22 -23.92
N PRO A 325 17.55 -6.60 -24.86
CA PRO A 325 17.94 -5.33 -25.46
C PRO A 325 17.71 -4.20 -24.46
N LEU A 326 18.78 -3.65 -23.89
CA LEU A 326 18.73 -2.70 -22.79
C LEU A 326 17.93 -1.44 -23.15
N LYS A 327 18.15 -0.88 -24.33
CA LYS A 327 17.42 0.31 -24.81
C LYS A 327 15.91 0.06 -24.89
N LEU A 328 15.50 -1.09 -25.43
CA LEU A 328 14.08 -1.46 -25.52
C LEU A 328 13.48 -1.65 -24.12
N LEU A 329 14.23 -2.24 -23.17
CA LEU A 329 13.78 -2.36 -21.79
C LEU A 329 13.59 -0.98 -21.15
N GLU A 330 14.51 -0.05 -21.32
CA GLU A 330 14.41 1.32 -20.80
C GLU A 330 13.21 2.05 -21.39
N GLU A 331 12.99 1.97 -22.72
CA GLU A 331 11.83 2.55 -23.39
C GLU A 331 10.50 1.95 -22.89
N LEU A 332 10.47 0.63 -22.64
CA LEU A 332 9.33 -0.07 -22.05
C LEU A 332 9.02 0.47 -20.65
N LEU A 333 10.04 0.57 -19.78
CA LEU A 333 9.88 1.10 -18.42
C LEU A 333 9.36 2.54 -18.42
N VAL A 334 9.88 3.39 -19.31
CA VAL A 334 9.39 4.78 -19.47
C VAL A 334 7.94 4.80 -19.94
N THR A 335 7.58 3.93 -20.89
CA THR A 335 6.21 3.82 -21.40
C THR A 335 5.24 3.36 -20.31
N MET A 336 5.60 2.36 -19.53
CA MET A 336 4.80 1.88 -18.40
C MET A 336 4.62 2.97 -17.35
N LYS A 337 5.69 3.65 -16.95
CA LYS A 337 5.66 4.71 -15.95
C LYS A 337 4.74 5.87 -16.33
N LYS A 338 4.69 6.24 -17.61
CA LYS A 338 3.92 7.39 -18.10
C LYS A 338 2.51 7.04 -18.57
N GLY A 339 2.29 5.83 -19.01
CA GLY A 339 1.07 5.44 -19.71
C GLY A 339 0.13 4.51 -18.94
N CYS A 340 0.56 3.94 -17.80
CA CYS A 340 -0.33 3.14 -16.97
C CYS A 340 -1.31 4.01 -16.20
N LEU A 341 -2.55 3.51 -16.03
CA LEU A 341 -3.61 4.22 -15.31
C LEU A 341 -3.46 4.12 -13.78
N CYS A 342 -2.77 3.10 -13.29
CA CYS A 342 -2.60 2.86 -11.85
C CYS A 342 -1.15 2.53 -11.48
N ALA A 343 -0.88 2.52 -10.19
CA ALA A 343 0.43 2.20 -9.66
C ALA A 343 0.88 0.76 -9.93
N LEU A 344 -0.03 -0.23 -10.03
CA LEU A 344 0.36 -1.64 -10.21
C LEU A 344 1.41 -1.82 -11.31
N CYS A 345 1.14 -1.33 -12.51
CA CYS A 345 2.10 -1.44 -13.61
C CYS A 345 2.93 -0.14 -13.80
N GLY A 346 2.42 1.00 -13.34
CA GLY A 346 3.11 2.30 -13.47
C GLY A 346 4.27 2.49 -12.49
N ALA A 347 4.29 1.79 -11.35
CA ALA A 347 5.37 1.87 -10.37
C ALA A 347 6.41 0.74 -10.51
N ILE A 348 6.10 -0.37 -11.17
CA ILE A 348 7.04 -1.47 -11.44
C ILE A 348 8.38 -1.00 -12.05
N PRO A 349 8.44 0.03 -12.89
CA PRO A 349 9.71 0.58 -13.35
C PRO A 349 10.66 0.98 -12.21
N THR A 350 10.16 1.39 -11.06
CA THR A 350 11.00 1.87 -9.94
C THR A 350 11.93 0.77 -9.40
N PRO A 351 11.44 -0.38 -8.90
CA PRO A 351 12.31 -1.45 -8.42
C PRO A 351 13.22 -1.98 -9.52
N ILE A 352 12.73 -2.08 -10.77
CA ILE A 352 13.56 -2.56 -11.90
C ILE A 352 14.70 -1.57 -12.17
N GLN A 353 14.44 -0.27 -12.20
CA GLN A 353 15.46 0.76 -12.36
C GLN A 353 16.48 0.75 -11.21
N ASN A 354 16.03 0.49 -9.97
CA ASN A 354 16.93 0.32 -8.83
C ASN A 354 17.87 -0.88 -9.08
N ILE A 355 17.32 -2.02 -9.51
CA ILE A 355 18.13 -3.22 -9.81
C ILE A 355 19.14 -2.94 -10.94
N LEU A 356 18.71 -2.34 -12.04
CA LEU A 356 19.60 -1.98 -13.14
C LEU A 356 20.73 -1.04 -12.70
N LYS A 357 20.43 -0.07 -11.84
CA LYS A 357 21.40 0.89 -11.32
C LYS A 357 22.45 0.27 -10.40
N TYR A 358 22.02 -0.56 -9.46
CA TYR A 358 22.92 -1.06 -8.40
C TYR A 358 23.47 -2.45 -8.66
N PHE A 359 22.81 -3.26 -9.51
CA PHE A 359 23.15 -4.66 -9.79
C PHE A 359 23.25 -4.96 -11.29
N GLY A 360 23.27 -3.93 -12.15
CA GLY A 360 23.37 -4.12 -13.60
C GLY A 360 24.59 -4.92 -14.03
N ASP A 361 25.69 -4.87 -13.27
CA ASP A 361 26.89 -5.65 -13.53
C ASP A 361 26.68 -7.16 -13.47
N GLU A 362 25.77 -7.65 -12.61
CA GLU A 362 25.41 -9.07 -12.52
C GLU A 362 24.76 -9.59 -13.82
N MET A 363 24.13 -8.70 -14.58
CA MET A 363 23.31 -9.02 -15.75
C MET A 363 24.01 -8.68 -17.08
N LYS A 364 25.27 -8.22 -17.07
CA LYS A 364 26.01 -7.81 -18.30
C LYS A 364 26.03 -8.88 -19.39
N ASN A 365 26.09 -10.15 -19.02
CA ASN A 365 26.16 -11.26 -19.97
C ASN A 365 24.77 -11.55 -20.60
N ASP A 366 23.70 -11.19 -19.93
CA ASP A 366 22.31 -11.42 -20.35
C ASP A 366 21.75 -10.22 -21.13
N MET A 367 22.46 -9.10 -21.16
CA MET A 367 22.05 -7.85 -21.81
C MET A 367 22.89 -7.56 -23.05
N VAL A 368 22.29 -6.88 -24.02
CA VAL A 368 22.95 -6.30 -25.18
C VAL A 368 22.68 -4.80 -25.21
N LYS A 369 23.74 -4.01 -25.42
CA LYS A 369 23.63 -2.60 -25.76
C LYS A 369 23.40 -2.51 -27.26
N ASP A 370 22.28 -1.96 -27.66
CA ASP A 370 22.06 -1.61 -29.05
C ASP A 370 23.06 -0.49 -29.43
N ASN A 371 23.79 -0.71 -30.51
CA ASN A 371 24.73 0.28 -31.07
C ASN A 371 23.98 1.48 -31.63
#